data_3966894cc08f6ec083795bf0c858b18e
#
_entry.id   3966894cc08f6ec083795bf0c858b18e
#
_cell.length_a   1.000
_cell.length_b   1.000
_cell.length_c   1.000
_cell.angle_alpha   90.00
_cell.angle_beta   90.00
_cell.angle_gamma   90.00
#
_symmetry.space_group_name_H-M   'P 1'
#
loop_
_entity.id
_entity.type
_entity.pdbx_description
1 polymer ?
#
loop_
_entity_poly.entity_id
_entity_poly.type
_entity_poly.pdbx_seq_one_letter_code
_entity_poly.pdbx_strand_id
1 'polypeptide(L)'
;LEPLAQEKKVELIQKSQGAGEKADEELFLTGSDILIYRMLYNLVENAIKYNRTDGTVTVSAKKEKNEVVLTVSDTGNGIDEAFREQIFEPFFRIDKSRSRELGGVGLGLAMVREVVRVHDGTIKVYTNEHGGTTFEVCGLAEYRDNE
;
A
#
# COMPACT_ATOMS: atom_id res chain seq x y z
N LEU A 1 -8.94 4.57 8.99
CA LEU A 1 -7.55 4.93 9.38
C LEU A 1 -7.34 6.42 9.61
N GLU A 2 -8.37 7.24 9.36
CA GLU A 2 -8.25 8.66 9.64
C GLU A 2 -7.94 8.95 11.11
N PRO A 3 -8.54 8.27 12.09
CA PRO A 3 -8.16 8.52 13.47
C PRO A 3 -6.69 8.28 13.76
N LEU A 4 -6.10 7.23 13.17
CA LEU A 4 -4.67 6.96 13.34
C LEU A 4 -3.83 8.03 12.65
N ALA A 5 -4.26 8.47 11.46
CA ALA A 5 -3.56 9.52 10.72
C ALA A 5 -3.58 10.83 11.50
N GLN A 6 -4.73 11.19 12.09
CA GLN A 6 -4.85 12.40 12.88
C GLN A 6 -3.97 12.37 14.12
N GLU A 7 -3.95 11.22 14.81
CA GLU A 7 -3.11 11.05 15.99
C GLU A 7 -1.63 11.24 15.65
N LYS A 8 -1.20 10.77 14.50
CA LYS A 8 0.17 10.86 14.05
C LYS A 8 0.46 12.14 13.26
N LYS A 9 -0.56 12.92 12.96
CA LYS A 9 -0.47 14.13 12.14
C LYS A 9 0.06 13.81 10.74
N VAL A 10 -0.57 12.84 10.11
CA VAL A 10 -0.25 12.42 8.74
C VAL A 10 -1.45 12.73 7.85
N GLU A 11 -1.20 13.34 6.71
CA GLU A 11 -2.24 13.65 5.75
C GLU A 11 -2.49 12.45 4.84
N LEU A 12 -3.78 12.09 4.66
CA LEU A 12 -4.18 11.02 3.76
C LEU A 12 -4.70 11.62 2.46
N ILE A 13 -4.13 11.17 1.35
CA ILE A 13 -4.48 11.64 0.01
C ILE A 13 -4.94 10.46 -0.82
N GLN A 14 -6.08 10.59 -1.50
CA GLN A 14 -6.58 9.57 -2.39
C GLN A 14 -6.58 10.08 -3.82
N LYS A 15 -6.11 9.26 -4.75
CA LYS A 15 -6.11 9.57 -6.17
C LYS A 15 -6.58 8.35 -6.96
N SER A 16 -7.42 8.57 -7.95
CA SER A 16 -7.74 7.51 -8.89
C SER A 16 -7.64 8.08 -10.29
N GLN A 17 -7.22 7.24 -11.23
CA GLN A 17 -6.93 7.68 -12.58
C GLN A 17 -7.29 6.59 -13.56
N GLY A 18 -8.25 6.87 -14.43
CA GLY A 18 -8.64 5.94 -15.48
C GLY A 18 -7.71 6.01 -16.67
N ALA A 19 -7.98 5.18 -17.68
CA ALA A 19 -7.19 5.13 -18.91
C ALA A 19 -7.31 6.41 -19.71
N GLY A 20 -8.34 7.17 -19.48
CA GLY A 20 -8.58 8.41 -20.23
C GLY A 20 -7.99 9.56 -19.51
N GLU A 21 -7.67 10.22 -19.04
CA GLU A 21 -7.11 11.42 -18.40
C GLU A 21 -8.01 12.00 -17.31
N LYS A 22 -9.15 11.36 -17.05
CA LYS A 22 -10.05 11.87 -16.02
C LYS A 22 -9.61 11.35 -14.66
N ALA A 23 -9.12 12.23 -13.82
CA ALA A 23 -8.62 11.86 -12.50
C ALA A 23 -9.69 11.30 -11.57
N ASP A 24 -10.96 11.60 -11.83
CA ASP A 24 -12.07 11.17 -10.98
C ASP A 24 -12.82 9.96 -11.53
N GLU A 25 -12.29 9.31 -12.56
CA GLU A 25 -12.91 8.14 -13.10
C GLU A 25 -12.86 6.99 -12.12
N GLU A 26 -13.98 6.32 -11.89
CA GLU A 26 -14.02 5.17 -11.01
C GLU A 26 -13.36 3.97 -11.66
N LEU A 27 -12.57 3.25 -10.89
CA LEU A 27 -11.92 2.04 -11.33
C LEU A 27 -12.46 0.85 -10.55
N PHE A 28 -12.71 -0.23 -11.25
CA PHE A 28 -13.21 -1.47 -10.66
C PHE A 28 -12.21 -2.59 -10.95
N LEU A 29 -11.91 -3.38 -9.94
CA LEU A 29 -11.04 -4.53 -10.14
C LEU A 29 -11.74 -5.81 -9.75
N THR A 30 -11.26 -6.92 -10.32
CA THR A 30 -11.79 -8.25 -10.05
C THR A 30 -11.01 -8.84 -8.87
N GLY A 31 -11.74 -9.33 -7.87
CA GLY A 31 -11.10 -9.96 -6.74
C GLY A 31 -12.00 -9.99 -5.53
N SER A 32 -11.44 -10.40 -4.42
CA SER A 32 -12.15 -10.41 -3.16
C SER A 32 -12.13 -9.01 -2.54
N ASP A 33 -13.29 -8.41 -2.38
CA ASP A 33 -13.40 -7.08 -1.79
C ASP A 33 -12.85 -7.06 -0.34
N ILE A 34 -13.10 -8.12 0.42
CA ILE A 34 -12.59 -8.22 1.79
C ILE A 34 -11.07 -8.29 1.82
N LEU A 35 -10.49 -9.12 0.97
CA LEU A 35 -9.03 -9.29 0.94
C LEU A 35 -8.34 -8.04 0.42
N ILE A 36 -8.87 -7.43 -0.63
CA ILE A 36 -8.30 -6.20 -1.18
C ILE A 36 -8.39 -5.08 -0.16
N TYR A 37 -9.53 -4.97 0.53
CA TYR A 37 -9.68 -3.98 1.59
C TYR A 37 -8.63 -4.18 2.69
N ARG A 38 -8.45 -5.41 3.15
CA ARG A 38 -7.47 -5.71 4.20
C ARG A 38 -6.05 -5.43 3.75
N MET A 39 -5.75 -5.72 2.48
CA MET A 39 -4.45 -5.41 1.92
C MET A 39 -4.18 -3.92 1.96
N LEU A 40 -5.11 -3.12 1.44
CA LEU A 40 -4.94 -1.67 1.44
C LEU A 40 -4.91 -1.11 2.86
N TYR A 41 -5.75 -1.62 3.74
CA TYR A 41 -5.74 -1.20 5.14
C TYR A 41 -4.36 -1.40 5.76
N ASN A 42 -3.76 -2.57 5.55
CA ASN A 42 -2.45 -2.85 6.12
C ASN A 42 -1.35 -2.00 5.51
N LEU A 43 -1.40 -1.75 4.21
CA LEU A 43 -0.41 -0.90 3.56
C LEU A 43 -0.52 0.55 4.06
N VAL A 44 -1.74 1.06 4.18
CA VAL A 44 -1.96 2.42 4.67
C VAL A 44 -1.59 2.54 6.15
N GLU A 45 -1.99 1.57 6.96
CA GLU A 45 -1.64 1.59 8.37
C GLU A 45 -0.13 1.60 8.57
N ASN A 46 0.57 0.75 7.82
CA ASN A 46 2.03 0.70 7.85
C ASN A 46 2.64 2.05 7.43
N ALA A 47 2.10 2.65 6.38
CA ALA A 47 2.58 3.94 5.88
C ALA A 47 2.37 5.06 6.90
N ILE A 48 1.30 5.00 7.68
CA ILE A 48 1.06 5.98 8.74
C ILE A 48 2.00 5.75 9.92
N LYS A 49 2.10 4.50 10.38
CA LYS A 49 2.89 4.18 11.57
C LYS A 49 4.37 4.51 11.43
N TYR A 50 4.93 4.29 10.25
CA TYR A 50 6.36 4.52 10.01
C TYR A 50 6.64 5.83 9.29
N ASN A 51 5.65 6.70 9.23
CA ASN A 51 5.82 8.03 8.65
C ASN A 51 6.39 8.99 9.71
N ARG A 52 6.83 10.14 9.23
CA ARG A 52 7.25 11.23 10.11
C ARG A 52 6.03 12.09 10.45
N THR A 53 6.13 12.85 11.53
CA THR A 53 5.11 13.84 11.88
C THR A 53 5.00 14.86 10.75
N ASP A 54 3.79 15.25 10.41
CA ASP A 54 3.48 16.18 9.30
C ASP A 54 3.81 15.59 7.93
N GLY A 55 3.97 14.27 7.84
CA GLY A 55 4.15 13.62 6.56
C GLY A 55 2.83 13.39 5.84
N THR A 56 2.93 12.73 4.68
CA THR A 56 1.74 12.39 3.89
C THR A 56 1.76 10.91 3.51
N VAL A 57 0.56 10.37 3.30
CA VAL A 57 0.36 9.05 2.71
C VAL A 57 -0.57 9.24 1.53
N THR A 58 -0.12 8.83 0.36
CA THR A 58 -0.92 8.94 -0.87
C THR A 58 -1.30 7.55 -1.35
N VAL A 59 -2.59 7.33 -1.52
CA VAL A 59 -3.12 6.09 -2.08
C VAL A 59 -3.62 6.41 -3.48
N SER A 60 -3.15 5.68 -4.46
CA SER A 60 -3.56 5.90 -5.84
C SER A 60 -3.89 4.60 -6.54
N ALA A 61 -4.76 4.69 -7.52
CA ALA A 61 -5.13 3.59 -8.38
C ALA A 61 -5.12 4.12 -9.80
N LYS A 62 -4.51 3.38 -10.71
CA LYS A 62 -4.55 3.76 -12.12
C LYS A 62 -4.75 2.53 -12.97
N LYS A 63 -5.27 2.75 -14.17
CA LYS A 63 -5.50 1.69 -15.13
C LYS A 63 -4.32 1.64 -16.10
N GLU A 64 -3.78 0.44 -16.29
CA GLU A 64 -2.77 0.19 -17.31
C GLU A 64 -3.22 -1.01 -18.12
N LYS A 65 -3.62 -0.78 -19.37
CA LYS A 65 -4.18 -1.82 -20.23
C LYS A 65 -5.44 -2.40 -19.57
N ASN A 66 -5.46 -3.66 -19.26
CA ASN A 66 -6.61 -4.32 -18.63
C ASN A 66 -6.37 -4.59 -17.13
N GLU A 67 -5.40 -3.93 -16.55
CA GLU A 67 -5.03 -4.13 -15.16
C GLU A 67 -5.13 -2.84 -14.38
N VAL A 68 -5.28 -2.99 -13.08
CA VAL A 68 -5.30 -1.87 -12.15
C VAL A 68 -4.00 -1.94 -11.33
N VAL A 69 -3.33 -0.81 -11.22
CA VAL A 69 -2.13 -0.66 -10.38
C VAL A 69 -2.51 0.17 -9.17
N LEU A 70 -2.28 -0.40 -7.98
CA LEU A 70 -2.53 0.29 -6.72
C LEU A 70 -1.21 0.69 -6.10
N THR A 71 -1.10 1.93 -5.64
CA THR A 71 0.10 2.39 -4.96
C THR A 71 -0.25 3.01 -3.62
N VAL A 72 0.63 2.78 -2.64
CA VAL A 72 0.57 3.45 -1.34
C VAL A 72 1.96 4.02 -1.11
N SER A 73 2.05 5.34 -1.10
CA SER A 73 3.32 6.06 -0.95
C SER A 73 3.32 6.88 0.33
N ASP A 74 4.44 6.87 1.03
CA ASP A 74 4.60 7.69 2.22
C ASP A 74 5.81 8.61 2.09
N THR A 75 5.93 9.52 3.03
CA THR A 75 7.06 10.45 3.12
C THR A 75 7.93 10.15 4.34
N GLY A 76 7.92 8.89 4.81
CA GLY A 76 8.70 8.48 5.96
C GLY A 76 10.18 8.27 5.63
N ASN A 77 10.81 7.35 6.34
CA ASN A 77 12.25 7.17 6.27
C ASN A 77 12.71 6.22 5.16
N GLY A 78 11.79 5.63 4.43
CA GLY A 78 12.13 4.65 3.42
C GLY A 78 12.51 3.30 4.03
N ILE A 79 12.78 2.34 3.17
CA ILE A 79 13.20 1.00 3.58
C ILE A 79 14.49 0.69 2.85
N ASP A 80 15.52 0.32 3.61
CA ASP A 80 16.81 -0.06 3.04
C ASP A 80 16.60 -1.21 2.06
N GLU A 81 17.25 -1.13 0.92
CA GLU A 81 17.15 -2.15 -0.12
C GLU A 81 17.44 -3.55 0.41
N ALA A 82 18.33 -3.67 1.38
CA ALA A 82 18.66 -4.95 1.98
C ALA A 82 17.48 -5.63 2.67
N PHE A 83 16.47 -4.89 3.07
CA PHE A 83 15.32 -5.44 3.78
C PHE A 83 14.07 -5.61 2.92
N ARG A 84 14.09 -5.21 1.66
CA ARG A 84 12.89 -5.18 0.82
C ARG A 84 12.22 -6.54 0.64
N GLU A 85 12.98 -7.61 0.60
CA GLU A 85 12.41 -8.95 0.53
C GLU A 85 11.95 -9.43 1.90
N GLN A 86 12.72 -9.15 2.92
CA GLN A 86 12.47 -9.65 4.27
C GLN A 86 11.26 -9.04 4.95
N ILE A 87 10.88 -7.81 4.57
CA ILE A 87 9.75 -7.13 5.22
C ILE A 87 8.43 -7.88 5.04
N PHE A 88 8.34 -8.75 4.05
CA PHE A 88 7.14 -9.56 3.81
C PHE A 88 7.12 -10.87 4.57
N GLU A 89 8.20 -11.21 5.27
CA GLU A 89 8.23 -12.42 6.06
C GLU A 89 7.47 -12.25 7.37
N PRO A 90 6.72 -13.26 7.83
CA PRO A 90 6.00 -13.16 9.08
C PRO A 90 6.94 -12.84 10.25
N PHE A 91 6.50 -11.94 11.10
CA PHE A 91 7.21 -11.52 12.31
C PHE A 91 8.51 -10.75 12.08
N PHE A 92 8.86 -10.47 10.81
CA PHE A 92 10.07 -9.69 10.54
C PHE A 92 9.84 -8.22 10.92
N ARG A 93 10.82 -7.62 11.55
CA ARG A 93 10.82 -6.20 11.93
C ARG A 93 12.24 -5.66 11.75
N ILE A 94 12.34 -4.50 11.10
CA ILE A 94 13.63 -3.82 10.93
C ILE A 94 14.15 -3.32 12.28
N ASP A 95 13.26 -2.71 13.08
CA ASP A 95 13.57 -2.23 14.42
C ASP A 95 12.54 -2.83 15.38
N LYS A 96 12.93 -3.89 16.08
CA LYS A 96 12.05 -4.60 16.99
C LYS A 96 11.53 -3.74 18.12
N SER A 97 12.36 -2.88 18.65
CA SER A 97 12.02 -2.01 19.76
C SER A 97 10.92 -1.03 19.35
N ARG A 98 11.15 -0.32 18.25
CA ARG A 98 10.22 0.66 17.73
C ARG A 98 8.91 0.02 17.29
N SER A 99 8.97 -1.16 16.68
CA SER A 99 7.79 -1.87 16.24
C SER A 99 6.87 -2.24 17.40
N ARG A 100 7.46 -2.60 18.55
CA ARG A 100 6.67 -2.89 19.75
C ARG A 100 5.93 -1.66 20.25
N GLU A 101 6.61 -0.52 20.25
CA GLU A 101 5.99 0.74 20.67
C GLU A 101 4.81 1.10 19.78
N LEU A 102 4.88 0.75 18.51
CA LEU A 102 3.84 1.02 17.55
C LEU A 102 2.76 -0.06 17.52
N GLY A 103 2.93 -1.14 18.28
CA GLY A 103 1.91 -2.16 18.46
C GLY A 103 1.79 -3.20 17.37
N GLY A 104 2.77 -3.27 16.45
CA GLY A 104 2.72 -4.25 15.37
C GLY A 104 3.31 -5.60 15.75
N VAL A 105 2.82 -6.68 15.14
CA VAL A 105 3.34 -8.03 15.35
C VAL A 105 4.09 -8.58 14.15
N GLY A 106 4.19 -7.81 13.07
CA GLY A 106 4.97 -8.22 11.90
C GLY A 106 4.23 -9.16 10.95
N LEU A 107 2.90 -9.20 11.00
CA LEU A 107 2.11 -10.07 10.12
C LEU A 107 1.43 -9.34 8.98
N GLY A 108 1.31 -8.01 9.07
CA GLY A 108 0.55 -7.23 8.09
C GLY A 108 1.08 -7.33 6.67
N LEU A 109 2.38 -7.16 6.48
CA LEU A 109 2.96 -7.23 5.14
C LEU A 109 3.01 -8.66 4.60
N ALA A 110 3.16 -9.67 5.47
CA ALA A 110 3.07 -11.05 5.04
C ALA A 110 1.68 -11.35 4.48
N MET A 111 0.65 -10.84 5.13
CA MET A 111 -0.72 -10.99 4.66
C MET A 111 -0.94 -10.23 3.35
N VAL A 112 -0.36 -9.04 3.22
CA VAL A 112 -0.42 -8.27 1.97
C VAL A 112 0.13 -9.10 0.81
N ARG A 113 1.32 -9.68 1.00
CA ARG A 113 1.94 -10.50 -0.05
C ARG A 113 1.05 -11.68 -0.44
N GLU A 114 0.42 -12.31 0.55
CA GLU A 114 -0.46 -13.46 0.28
C GLU A 114 -1.71 -13.03 -0.49
N VAL A 115 -2.30 -11.90 -0.16
CA VAL A 115 -3.45 -11.38 -0.91
C VAL A 115 -3.07 -11.10 -2.36
N VAL A 116 -1.91 -10.49 -2.57
CA VAL A 116 -1.42 -10.22 -3.93
C VAL A 116 -1.24 -11.53 -4.69
N ARG A 117 -0.66 -12.53 -4.03
CA ARG A 117 -0.42 -13.83 -4.66
C ARG A 117 -1.72 -14.51 -5.10
N VAL A 118 -2.74 -14.53 -4.25
CA VAL A 118 -4.00 -15.19 -4.62
C VAL A 118 -4.76 -14.44 -5.70
N HIS A 119 -4.41 -13.19 -5.95
CA HIS A 119 -5.00 -12.41 -7.05
C HIS A 119 -4.09 -12.40 -8.30
N ASP A 120 -3.07 -13.27 -8.32
CA ASP A 120 -2.12 -13.39 -9.42
C ASP A 120 -1.38 -12.10 -9.74
N GLY A 121 -1.23 -11.25 -8.74
CA GLY A 121 -0.52 -9.99 -8.91
C GLY A 121 0.92 -10.06 -8.45
N THR A 122 1.59 -8.93 -8.51
CA THR A 122 2.93 -8.76 -7.97
C THR A 122 2.96 -7.49 -7.13
N ILE A 123 3.86 -7.47 -6.13
CA ILE A 123 4.04 -6.27 -5.32
C ILE A 123 5.50 -5.86 -5.36
N LYS A 124 5.72 -4.56 -5.52
CA LYS A 124 7.05 -3.96 -5.52
C LYS A 124 7.14 -2.95 -4.39
N VAL A 125 8.32 -2.79 -3.84
CA VAL A 125 8.59 -1.77 -2.84
C VAL A 125 9.85 -1.04 -3.24
N TYR A 126 9.80 0.29 -3.18
CA TYR A 126 10.97 1.10 -3.54
C TYR A 126 10.94 2.43 -2.78
N THR A 127 12.10 3.07 -2.74
CA THR A 127 12.22 4.41 -2.17
C THR A 127 11.77 5.41 -3.22
N ASN A 128 10.85 6.30 -2.84
CA ASN A 128 10.32 7.28 -3.77
C ASN A 128 11.15 8.57 -3.76
N GLU A 129 10.76 9.54 -4.59
CA GLU A 129 11.48 10.79 -4.76
C GLU A 129 11.55 11.65 -3.50
N HIS A 130 10.66 11.39 -2.54
CA HIS A 130 10.63 12.12 -1.27
C HIS A 130 11.42 11.44 -0.17
N GLY A 131 12.13 10.36 -0.50
CA GLY A 131 12.88 9.59 0.49
C GLY A 131 12.04 8.60 1.27
N GLY A 132 10.74 8.57 1.07
CA GLY A 132 9.85 7.62 1.72
C GLY A 132 9.72 6.32 0.93
N THR A 133 8.70 5.55 1.26
CA THR A 133 8.47 4.23 0.68
C THR A 133 7.23 4.22 -0.19
N THR A 134 7.32 3.54 -1.32
CA THR A 134 6.16 3.26 -2.16
C THR A 134 6.00 1.75 -2.29
N PHE A 135 4.78 1.27 -1.99
CA PHE A 135 4.36 -0.09 -2.31
C PHE A 135 3.48 -0.01 -3.55
N GLU A 136 3.80 -0.83 -4.54
CA GLU A 136 3.06 -0.84 -5.80
C GLU A 136 2.57 -2.24 -6.07
N VAL A 137 1.25 -2.40 -6.17
CA VAL A 137 0.62 -3.70 -6.46
C VAL A 137 0.17 -3.67 -7.92
N CYS A 138 0.73 -4.57 -8.70
CA CYS A 138 0.47 -4.68 -10.15
C CYS A 138 -0.22 -5.99 -10.47
N GLY A 139 -0.79 -6.07 -11.66
CA GLY A 139 -1.35 -7.32 -12.16
C GLY A 139 -2.75 -7.62 -11.68
N LEU A 140 -3.41 -6.69 -11.02
CA LEU A 140 -4.80 -6.88 -10.62
C LEU A 140 -5.70 -6.70 -11.83
N ALA A 141 -6.58 -7.67 -12.08
CA ALA A 141 -7.43 -7.62 -13.26
C ALA A 141 -8.50 -6.54 -13.10
N GLU A 142 -8.67 -5.74 -14.13
CA GLU A 142 -9.76 -4.79 -14.15
C GLU A 142 -11.10 -5.54 -14.30
N TYR A 143 -12.08 -5.15 -13.50
CA TYR A 143 -13.43 -5.69 -13.67
C TYR A 143 -14.04 -5.17 -14.97
N ARG A 144 -14.55 -6.07 -15.78
CA ARG A 144 -15.25 -5.74 -17.01
C ARG A 144 -16.61 -6.40 -17.00
N ASP A 145 -17.60 -5.62 -17.31
CA ASP A 145 -18.95 -6.12 -17.47
C ASP A 145 -19.06 -6.72 -18.88
N ASN A 146 -18.74 -8.00 -18.99
CA ASN A 146 -18.78 -8.71 -20.26
C ASN A 146 -20.15 -9.30 -20.47
N GLU A 147 -20.80 -8.80 -21.42
CA GLU A 147 -22.09 -9.30 -21.76
C GLU A 147 -22.06 -10.38 -22.80
#